data_2c663bb018ef8edc8491f12291ad8374
#
_entry.id   2c663bb018ef8edc8491f12291ad8374
#
_cell.length_a   1.000
_cell.length_b   1.000
_cell.length_c   1.000
_cell.angle_alpha   90.00
_cell.angle_beta   90.00
_cell.angle_gamma   90.00
#
_symmetry.space_group_name_H-M   'P 1'
#
loop_
_entity.id
_entity.type
_entity.pdbx_description
1 polymer ?
#
loop_
_entity_poly.entity_id
_entity_poly.type
_entity_poly.pdbx_seq_one_letter_code
_entity_poly.pdbx_strand_id
1 'polypeptide(L)'
;EEGGSGKAFMARSGVFGELDCALSWHPAELTNVMQSTTLANIQVLYTFEGIAAHAAGCPEKGRSALDAVELMNVGTNFLREHMIDAARIHYAILDSGGISPNVVQPHASVLYLIRAPRTEQAQELYRRVNLIAQGMAMATETTVHWELIKTCAELIPNLPLEQQLAQSFREVPAPEVTAEEMDFLRSITASSASPKSEQLQKALDRLEQPENRAAVEARLDEDFHGQPLPYEPKLVPPIECGSTDVGDVSWQCPTAQI
;
A
#
# COMPACT_ATOMS: atom_id res chain seq x y z
N GLU A 1 10.10 7.16 -4.87
CA GLU A 1 8.78 7.76 -4.52
C GLU A 1 8.03 6.96 -3.45
N GLU A 2 8.76 6.21 -2.65
CA GLU A 2 8.22 5.47 -1.52
C GLU A 2 7.39 6.40 -0.63
N GLY A 3 6.14 6.05 -0.43
CA GLY A 3 5.22 6.85 0.38
C GLY A 3 4.69 8.13 -0.26
N GLY A 4 5.05 8.46 -1.50
CA GLY A 4 4.49 9.59 -2.24
C GLY A 4 3.17 9.28 -2.94
N SER A 5 2.60 10.28 -3.60
CA SER A 5 1.42 10.18 -4.48
C SER A 5 1.59 11.16 -5.65
N GLY A 6 2.78 11.16 -6.26
CA GLY A 6 3.13 12.12 -7.33
C GLY A 6 2.17 12.03 -8.51
N LYS A 7 1.79 10.81 -8.92
CA LYS A 7 0.84 10.59 -10.02
C LYS A 7 -0.58 11.04 -9.68
N ALA A 8 -1.00 10.98 -8.41
CA ALA A 8 -2.28 11.53 -7.98
C ALA A 8 -2.33 13.07 -8.20
N PHE A 9 -1.24 13.79 -7.87
CA PHE A 9 -1.13 15.22 -8.15
C PHE A 9 -1.09 15.52 -9.65
N MET A 10 -0.38 14.71 -10.44
CA MET A 10 -0.35 14.82 -11.91
C MET A 10 -1.75 14.56 -12.52
N ALA A 11 -2.46 13.54 -12.05
CA ALA A 11 -3.83 13.25 -12.47
C ALA A 11 -4.76 14.42 -12.16
N ARG A 12 -4.68 14.97 -10.95
CA ARG A 12 -5.43 16.16 -10.54
C ARG A 12 -5.14 17.39 -11.42
N SER A 13 -3.91 17.51 -11.93
CA SER A 13 -3.50 18.60 -12.83
C SER A 13 -3.89 18.36 -14.28
N GLY A 14 -4.57 17.23 -14.61
CA GLY A 14 -5.04 16.90 -15.95
C GLY A 14 -3.97 16.35 -16.89
N VAL A 15 -2.77 15.99 -16.39
CA VAL A 15 -1.63 15.56 -17.22
C VAL A 15 -1.95 14.30 -18.06
N PHE A 16 -2.83 13.44 -17.56
CA PHE A 16 -3.18 12.17 -18.22
C PHE A 16 -4.47 12.24 -19.06
N GLY A 17 -5.19 13.38 -19.02
CA GLY A 17 -6.52 13.49 -19.61
C GLY A 17 -6.57 13.44 -21.14
N GLU A 18 -5.45 13.69 -21.82
CA GLU A 18 -5.34 13.65 -23.29
C GLU A 18 -4.67 12.37 -23.81
N LEU A 19 -4.33 11.42 -22.93
CA LEU A 19 -3.67 10.17 -23.30
C LEU A 19 -4.69 9.12 -23.74
N ASP A 20 -4.39 8.43 -24.82
CA ASP A 20 -5.16 7.26 -25.25
C ASP A 20 -4.99 6.09 -24.28
N CYS A 21 -3.78 5.91 -23.73
CA CYS A 21 -3.47 4.93 -22.69
C CYS A 21 -2.18 5.29 -21.96
N ALA A 22 -1.96 4.62 -20.82
CA ALA A 22 -0.71 4.68 -20.06
C ALA A 22 -0.15 3.28 -19.82
N LEU A 23 1.16 3.13 -19.95
CA LEU A 23 1.88 1.91 -19.62
C LEU A 23 2.87 2.22 -18.50
N SER A 24 2.93 1.34 -17.52
CA SER A 24 3.82 1.45 -16.37
C SER A 24 4.57 0.14 -16.12
N TRP A 25 5.62 0.21 -15.34
CA TRP A 25 6.34 -0.97 -14.88
C TRP A 25 6.75 -0.81 -13.42
N HIS A 26 6.89 -1.93 -12.72
CA HIS A 26 7.36 -1.97 -11.35
C HIS A 26 8.43 -3.03 -11.21
N PRO A 27 9.64 -2.72 -10.68
CA PRO A 27 10.67 -3.72 -10.48
C PRO A 27 10.19 -4.80 -9.50
N ALA A 28 10.34 -6.05 -9.92
CA ALA A 28 9.94 -7.23 -9.15
C ALA A 28 10.86 -8.41 -9.49
N GLU A 29 10.67 -9.54 -8.81
CA GLU A 29 11.48 -10.75 -9.02
C GLU A 29 11.11 -11.50 -10.30
N LEU A 30 9.93 -11.25 -10.84
CA LEU A 30 9.40 -11.94 -12.03
C LEU A 30 8.89 -10.93 -13.04
N THR A 31 9.14 -11.20 -14.32
CA THR A 31 8.53 -10.45 -15.42
C THR A 31 7.13 -10.97 -15.71
N ASN A 32 6.12 -10.13 -15.54
CA ASN A 32 4.72 -10.50 -15.81
C ASN A 32 3.86 -9.29 -16.16
N VAL A 33 2.73 -9.53 -16.78
CA VAL A 33 1.67 -8.52 -16.90
C VAL A 33 0.85 -8.53 -15.62
N MET A 34 0.72 -7.38 -14.96
CA MET A 34 -0.07 -7.24 -13.75
C MET A 34 -1.56 -7.38 -14.07
N GLN A 35 -2.23 -8.36 -13.47
CA GLN A 35 -3.65 -8.70 -13.68
C GLN A 35 -4.50 -8.44 -12.44
N SER A 36 -3.97 -7.69 -11.50
CA SER A 36 -4.60 -7.45 -10.20
C SER A 36 -5.03 -6.00 -10.06
N THR A 37 -6.01 -5.77 -9.20
CA THR A 37 -6.26 -4.44 -8.65
C THR A 37 -5.42 -4.24 -7.40
N THR A 38 -5.25 -2.99 -6.95
CA THR A 38 -4.55 -2.63 -5.72
C THR A 38 -5.51 -2.07 -4.70
N LEU A 39 -5.06 -1.91 -3.45
CA LEU A 39 -5.87 -1.24 -2.44
C LEU A 39 -5.81 0.28 -2.62
N ALA A 40 -6.96 0.94 -2.55
CA ALA A 40 -7.03 2.37 -2.27
C ALA A 40 -6.46 2.64 -0.87
N ASN A 41 -5.81 3.77 -0.66
CA ASN A 41 -5.32 4.17 0.66
C ASN A 41 -5.55 5.66 0.96
N ILE A 42 -5.63 5.95 2.26
CA ILE A 42 -5.70 7.30 2.81
C ILE A 42 -4.72 7.37 3.98
N GLN A 43 -3.75 8.28 3.91
CA GLN A 43 -2.80 8.52 4.99
C GLN A 43 -3.10 9.86 5.66
N VAL A 44 -3.21 9.85 6.98
CA VAL A 44 -3.66 11.00 7.78
C VAL A 44 -2.79 11.14 9.01
N LEU A 45 -2.32 12.35 9.27
CA LEU A 45 -1.66 12.72 10.51
C LEU A 45 -2.70 13.35 11.45
N TYR A 46 -2.89 12.75 12.63
CA TYR A 46 -3.69 13.29 13.72
C TYR A 46 -2.76 13.89 14.75
N THR A 47 -3.05 15.12 15.16
CA THR A 47 -2.32 15.84 16.21
C THR A 47 -3.29 16.27 17.29
N PHE A 48 -2.96 15.89 18.52
CA PHE A 48 -3.72 16.24 19.72
C PHE A 48 -2.96 17.31 20.51
N GLU A 49 -3.71 18.29 20.99
CA GLU A 49 -3.22 19.36 21.87
C GLU A 49 -3.95 19.31 23.21
N GLY A 50 -3.20 19.32 24.27
CA GLY A 50 -3.66 19.25 25.65
C GLY A 50 -3.07 20.36 26.51
N ILE A 51 -2.92 20.10 27.80
CA ILE A 51 -2.42 21.06 28.79
C ILE A 51 -1.33 20.39 29.62
N ALA A 52 -0.12 20.98 29.64
CA ALA A 52 0.97 20.49 30.45
C ALA A 52 0.70 20.71 31.94
N ALA A 53 1.10 19.76 32.79
CA ALA A 53 1.11 19.86 34.23
C ALA A 53 2.18 18.97 34.81
N HIS A 54 2.58 19.22 36.08
CA HIS A 54 3.42 18.30 36.80
C HIS A 54 2.58 17.09 37.25
N ALA A 55 2.88 15.91 36.70
CA ALA A 55 2.02 14.72 36.84
C ALA A 55 1.84 14.23 38.30
N ALA A 56 2.77 14.56 39.22
CA ALA A 56 2.66 14.23 40.64
C ALA A 56 2.22 15.44 41.50
N GLY A 57 2.53 16.68 41.08
CA GLY A 57 2.29 17.87 41.89
C GLY A 57 0.91 18.51 41.70
N CYS A 58 0.40 18.49 40.48
CA CYS A 58 -0.91 19.07 40.12
C CYS A 58 -1.51 18.40 38.86
N PRO A 59 -1.70 17.05 38.87
CA PRO A 59 -2.17 16.32 37.72
C PRO A 59 -3.57 16.77 37.23
N GLU A 60 -4.42 17.25 38.14
CA GLU A 60 -5.77 17.73 37.84
C GLU A 60 -5.80 18.94 36.91
N LYS A 61 -4.67 19.63 36.74
CA LYS A 61 -4.52 20.80 35.86
C LYS A 61 -4.10 20.39 34.44
N GLY A 62 -3.65 19.13 34.25
CA GLY A 62 -3.20 18.63 32.99
C GLY A 62 -4.33 18.07 32.11
N ARG A 63 -4.08 18.02 30.80
CA ARG A 63 -4.87 17.28 29.82
C ARG A 63 -3.88 16.61 28.86
N SER A 64 -3.85 15.28 28.90
CA SER A 64 -2.83 14.51 28.17
C SER A 64 -3.24 14.29 26.72
N ALA A 65 -2.45 14.86 25.82
CA ALA A 65 -2.57 14.58 24.39
C ALA A 65 -2.15 13.14 24.05
N LEU A 66 -1.19 12.58 24.81
CA LEU A 66 -0.77 11.19 24.63
C LEU A 66 -1.89 10.21 24.99
N ASP A 67 -2.61 10.45 26.10
CA ASP A 67 -3.77 9.63 26.48
C ASP A 67 -4.84 9.65 25.38
N ALA A 68 -5.06 10.80 24.73
CA ALA A 68 -5.98 10.91 23.62
C ALA A 68 -5.53 10.06 22.41
N VAL A 69 -4.23 10.05 22.08
CA VAL A 69 -3.65 9.19 21.02
C VAL A 69 -3.81 7.72 21.39
N GLU A 70 -3.50 7.31 22.62
CA GLU A 70 -3.63 5.92 23.06
C GLU A 70 -5.08 5.45 22.99
N LEU A 71 -6.02 6.25 23.50
CA LEU A 71 -7.45 5.94 23.41
C LEU A 71 -7.96 5.91 21.98
N MET A 72 -7.48 6.79 21.09
CA MET A 72 -7.79 6.72 19.66
C MET A 72 -7.32 5.41 19.05
N ASN A 73 -6.11 4.94 19.39
CA ASN A 73 -5.55 3.68 18.92
C ASN A 73 -6.40 2.49 19.41
N VAL A 74 -6.81 2.51 20.67
CA VAL A 74 -7.72 1.49 21.25
C VAL A 74 -9.09 1.51 20.57
N GLY A 75 -9.69 2.69 20.40
CA GLY A 75 -10.96 2.85 19.70
C GLY A 75 -10.92 2.35 18.26
N THR A 76 -9.81 2.59 17.56
CA THR A 76 -9.59 2.07 16.20
C THR A 76 -9.39 0.54 16.21
N ASN A 77 -8.79 -0.04 17.23
CA ASN A 77 -8.71 -1.50 17.37
C ASN A 77 -10.10 -2.15 17.48
N PHE A 78 -11.05 -1.52 18.19
CA PHE A 78 -12.44 -1.97 18.19
C PHE A 78 -13.14 -1.79 16.84
N LEU A 79 -12.80 -0.72 16.10
CA LEU A 79 -13.33 -0.53 14.74
C LEU A 79 -12.97 -1.70 13.80
N ARG A 80 -11.81 -2.35 14.01
CA ARG A 80 -11.38 -3.49 13.18
C ARG A 80 -12.36 -4.67 13.21
N GLU A 81 -13.12 -4.84 14.28
CA GLU A 81 -14.20 -5.85 14.36
C GLU A 81 -15.42 -5.51 13.46
N HIS A 82 -15.48 -4.29 12.93
CA HIS A 82 -16.64 -3.76 12.23
C HIS A 82 -16.29 -3.17 10.85
N MET A 83 -15.25 -3.71 10.23
CA MET A 83 -14.85 -3.38 8.86
C MET A 83 -14.75 -4.66 8.02
N ILE A 84 -14.72 -4.52 6.71
CA ILE A 84 -14.57 -5.68 5.80
C ILE A 84 -13.18 -6.34 5.96
N ASP A 85 -13.11 -7.66 5.78
CA ASP A 85 -11.88 -8.45 5.98
C ASP A 85 -10.71 -7.99 5.10
N ALA A 86 -10.99 -7.49 3.90
CA ALA A 86 -9.98 -7.00 2.96
C ALA A 86 -9.43 -5.60 3.32
N ALA A 87 -10.06 -4.88 4.26
CA ALA A 87 -9.56 -3.57 4.69
C ALA A 87 -8.48 -3.71 5.77
N ARG A 88 -7.62 -2.67 5.87
CA ARG A 88 -6.57 -2.60 6.90
C ARG A 88 -6.45 -1.17 7.41
N ILE A 89 -6.17 -1.04 8.71
CA ILE A 89 -5.81 0.23 9.34
C ILE A 89 -4.52 0.02 10.11
N HIS A 90 -3.52 0.82 9.80
CA HIS A 90 -2.22 0.83 10.46
C HIS A 90 -2.01 2.19 11.12
N TYR A 91 -1.19 2.24 12.17
CA TYR A 91 -0.78 3.51 12.76
C TYR A 91 0.64 3.44 13.32
N ALA A 92 1.25 4.61 13.43
CA ALA A 92 2.53 4.81 14.09
C ALA A 92 2.47 6.12 14.88
N ILE A 93 2.85 6.09 16.16
CA ILE A 93 3.00 7.30 16.96
C ILE A 93 4.27 8.01 16.48
N LEU A 94 4.15 9.26 16.05
CA LEU A 94 5.27 10.06 15.57
C LEU A 94 5.86 10.94 16.70
N ASP A 95 4.99 11.47 17.56
CA ASP A 95 5.39 12.24 18.74
C ASP A 95 4.54 11.79 19.93
N SER A 96 5.20 11.42 21.01
CA SER A 96 4.59 11.03 22.28
C SER A 96 4.53 12.18 23.31
N GLY A 97 4.90 13.40 22.94
CA GLY A 97 4.84 14.56 23.82
C GLY A 97 6.06 14.76 24.71
N GLY A 98 7.17 14.10 24.40
CA GLY A 98 8.44 14.22 25.13
C GLY A 98 8.85 12.98 25.91
N ILE A 99 9.98 13.06 26.60
CA ILE A 99 10.65 11.92 27.25
C ILE A 99 10.48 11.88 28.79
N SER A 100 9.86 12.90 29.38
CA SER A 100 9.75 13.04 30.83
C SER A 100 8.41 12.51 31.34
N PRO A 101 8.38 11.35 32.05
CA PRO A 101 7.12 10.71 32.46
C PRO A 101 6.39 11.47 33.58
N ASN A 102 7.03 12.43 34.20
CA ASN A 102 6.46 13.29 35.23
C ASN A 102 5.84 14.59 34.72
N VAL A 103 5.71 14.71 33.39
CA VAL A 103 5.00 15.82 32.70
C VAL A 103 3.77 15.25 31.98
N VAL A 104 2.60 15.83 32.22
CA VAL A 104 1.40 15.57 31.40
C VAL A 104 1.68 16.13 30.01
N GLN A 105 1.60 15.28 28.99
CA GLN A 105 1.99 15.62 27.62
C GLN A 105 1.00 16.58 26.96
N PRO A 106 1.40 17.83 26.66
CA PRO A 106 0.51 18.81 26.05
C PRO A 106 0.33 18.63 24.53
N HIS A 107 1.17 17.80 23.91
CA HIS A 107 1.17 17.56 22.47
C HIS A 107 1.46 16.09 22.20
N ALA A 108 0.78 15.49 21.22
CA ALA A 108 1.11 14.16 20.70
C ALA A 108 0.56 14.00 19.29
N SER A 109 1.24 13.19 18.47
CA SER A 109 0.77 12.93 17.10
C SER A 109 0.90 11.47 16.69
N VAL A 110 -0.02 11.03 15.83
CA VAL A 110 -0.10 9.68 15.32
C VAL A 110 -0.45 9.69 13.83
N LEU A 111 0.31 8.95 13.05
CA LEU A 111 0.10 8.78 11.61
C LEU A 111 -0.73 7.51 11.38
N TYR A 112 -1.82 7.64 10.67
CA TYR A 112 -2.69 6.54 10.25
C TYR A 112 -2.56 6.26 8.76
N LEU A 113 -2.65 4.98 8.38
CA LEU A 113 -2.78 4.52 7.00
C LEU A 113 -3.99 3.59 6.91
N ILE A 114 -5.02 4.04 6.21
CA ILE A 114 -6.30 3.34 6.02
C ILE A 114 -6.30 2.77 4.61
N ARG A 115 -6.58 1.47 4.47
CA ARG A 115 -6.60 0.77 3.17
C ARG A 115 -7.89 0.00 3.01
N ALA A 116 -8.42 0.01 1.78
CA ALA A 116 -9.57 -0.80 1.40
C ALA A 116 -9.52 -1.14 -0.10
N PRO A 117 -10.24 -2.18 -0.57
CA PRO A 117 -10.28 -2.54 -2.00
C PRO A 117 -10.75 -1.41 -2.92
N ARG A 118 -11.60 -0.50 -2.44
CA ARG A 118 -12.13 0.61 -3.23
C ARG A 118 -12.05 1.94 -2.45
N THR A 119 -11.93 3.01 -3.21
CA THR A 119 -11.81 4.38 -2.69
C THR A 119 -12.97 4.75 -1.76
N GLU A 120 -14.23 4.42 -2.11
CA GLU A 120 -15.39 4.73 -1.27
C GLU A 120 -15.33 4.01 0.08
N GLN A 121 -14.82 2.78 0.11
CA GLN A 121 -14.66 2.00 1.34
C GLN A 121 -13.57 2.62 2.23
N ALA A 122 -12.46 3.06 1.63
CA ALA A 122 -11.40 3.76 2.35
C ALA A 122 -11.91 5.08 2.93
N GLN A 123 -12.71 5.85 2.17
CA GLN A 123 -13.32 7.10 2.61
C GLN A 123 -14.30 6.89 3.77
N GLU A 124 -15.11 5.84 3.73
CA GLU A 124 -16.02 5.53 4.86
C GLU A 124 -15.25 5.14 6.13
N LEU A 125 -14.18 4.36 6.02
CA LEU A 125 -13.32 4.06 7.16
C LEU A 125 -12.62 5.31 7.69
N TYR A 126 -12.13 6.18 6.81
CA TYR A 126 -11.55 7.47 7.18
C TYR A 126 -12.53 8.34 7.97
N ARG A 127 -13.78 8.44 7.51
CA ARG A 127 -14.85 9.14 8.25
C ARG A 127 -15.03 8.56 9.67
N ARG A 128 -15.02 7.23 9.81
CA ARG A 128 -15.18 6.55 11.10
C ARG A 128 -13.98 6.76 12.03
N VAL A 129 -12.76 6.75 11.50
CA VAL A 129 -11.54 7.04 12.26
C VAL A 129 -11.53 8.50 12.74
N ASN A 130 -12.00 9.45 11.91
CA ASN A 130 -12.17 10.85 12.33
C ASN A 130 -13.16 11.01 13.50
N LEU A 131 -14.25 10.24 13.50
CA LEU A 131 -15.21 10.25 14.62
C LEU A 131 -14.58 9.70 15.91
N ILE A 132 -13.73 8.68 15.80
CA ILE A 132 -12.99 8.16 16.96
C ILE A 132 -12.04 9.24 17.48
N ALA A 133 -11.26 9.90 16.61
CA ALA A 133 -10.35 10.97 17.01
C ALA A 133 -11.08 12.09 17.75
N GLN A 134 -12.20 12.55 17.21
CA GLN A 134 -13.05 13.57 17.84
C GLN A 134 -13.61 13.11 19.20
N GLY A 135 -14.10 11.87 19.27
CA GLY A 135 -14.64 11.30 20.51
C GLY A 135 -13.57 11.21 21.60
N MET A 136 -12.33 10.84 21.24
CA MET A 136 -11.25 10.74 22.21
C MET A 136 -10.73 12.11 22.63
N ALA A 137 -10.68 13.09 21.76
CA ALA A 137 -10.41 14.48 22.13
C ALA A 137 -11.44 15.01 23.15
N MET A 138 -12.72 14.74 22.92
CA MET A 138 -13.77 15.09 23.88
C MET A 138 -13.60 14.36 25.23
N ALA A 139 -13.30 13.08 25.21
CA ALA A 139 -13.14 12.27 26.43
C ALA A 139 -11.95 12.69 27.30
N THR A 140 -10.89 13.22 26.69
CA THR A 140 -9.67 13.68 27.36
C THR A 140 -9.60 15.18 27.57
N GLU A 141 -10.64 15.92 27.19
CA GLU A 141 -10.68 17.38 27.19
C GLU A 141 -9.50 18.03 26.46
N THR A 142 -9.05 17.38 25.37
CA THR A 142 -8.03 17.89 24.45
C THR A 142 -8.66 18.41 23.17
N THR A 143 -7.87 18.98 22.27
CA THR A 143 -8.30 19.29 20.89
C THR A 143 -7.57 18.40 19.92
N VAL A 144 -8.22 18.09 18.78
CA VAL A 144 -7.62 17.32 17.69
C VAL A 144 -7.75 18.07 16.38
N HIS A 145 -6.69 18.10 15.62
CA HIS A 145 -6.70 18.44 14.20
C HIS A 145 -6.02 17.34 13.39
N TRP A 146 -6.32 17.26 12.12
CA TRP A 146 -5.71 16.26 11.25
C TRP A 146 -5.40 16.83 9.87
N GLU A 147 -4.36 16.29 9.29
CA GLU A 147 -3.89 16.63 7.96
C GLU A 147 -3.92 15.38 7.07
N LEU A 148 -4.53 15.52 5.89
CA LEU A 148 -4.50 14.48 4.86
C LEU A 148 -3.12 14.53 4.17
N ILE A 149 -2.30 13.50 4.42
CA ILE A 149 -0.92 13.46 3.89
C ILE A 149 -0.92 13.00 2.44
N LYS A 150 -1.64 11.92 2.14
CA LYS A 150 -1.77 11.38 0.79
C LYS A 150 -3.00 10.51 0.63
N THR A 151 -3.40 10.32 -0.63
CA THR A 151 -4.36 9.32 -1.05
C THR A 151 -3.88 8.64 -2.33
N CYS A 152 -4.25 7.38 -2.52
CA CYS A 152 -4.16 6.70 -3.82
C CYS A 152 -5.48 5.97 -4.06
N ALA A 153 -5.99 6.05 -5.29
CA ALA A 153 -7.11 5.23 -5.72
C ALA A 153 -6.66 3.78 -5.98
N GLU A 154 -7.59 2.84 -5.98
CA GLU A 154 -7.34 1.49 -6.46
C GLU A 154 -7.02 1.49 -7.97
N LEU A 155 -6.20 0.54 -8.42
CA LEU A 155 -5.92 0.34 -9.84
C LEU A 155 -7.13 -0.27 -10.53
N ILE A 156 -7.54 0.29 -11.67
CA ILE A 156 -8.54 -0.29 -12.57
C ILE A 156 -7.80 -1.09 -13.63
N PRO A 157 -7.85 -2.44 -13.61
CA PRO A 157 -7.25 -3.27 -14.65
C PRO A 157 -7.87 -3.03 -16.03
N ASN A 158 -7.05 -3.11 -17.09
CA ASN A 158 -7.50 -2.93 -18.47
C ASN A 158 -7.16 -4.16 -19.30
N LEU A 159 -8.09 -5.08 -19.39
CA LEU A 159 -7.91 -6.37 -20.06
C LEU A 159 -7.39 -6.27 -21.50
N PRO A 160 -7.89 -5.38 -22.38
CA PRO A 160 -7.32 -5.21 -23.73
C PRO A 160 -5.84 -4.82 -23.74
N LEU A 161 -5.42 -3.88 -22.88
CA LEU A 161 -4.02 -3.49 -22.79
C LEU A 161 -3.14 -4.58 -22.20
N GLU A 162 -3.62 -5.30 -21.18
CA GLU A 162 -2.93 -6.47 -20.62
C GLU A 162 -2.69 -7.55 -21.67
N GLN A 163 -3.69 -7.85 -22.50
CA GLN A 163 -3.57 -8.79 -23.60
C GLN A 163 -2.54 -8.33 -24.64
N GLN A 164 -2.52 -7.04 -24.95
CA GLN A 164 -1.54 -6.46 -25.88
C GLN A 164 -0.12 -6.53 -25.30
N LEU A 165 0.07 -6.24 -24.01
CA LEU A 165 1.37 -6.38 -23.34
C LEU A 165 1.85 -7.85 -23.35
N ALA A 166 0.94 -8.78 -23.04
CA ALA A 166 1.24 -10.21 -23.06
C ALA A 166 1.61 -10.70 -24.48
N GLN A 167 1.00 -10.14 -25.52
CA GLN A 167 1.41 -10.41 -26.91
C GLN A 167 2.79 -9.84 -27.18
N SER A 168 3.07 -8.61 -26.78
CA SER A 168 4.38 -7.96 -26.99
C SER A 168 5.50 -8.74 -26.32
N PHE A 169 5.29 -9.33 -25.14
CA PHE A 169 6.27 -10.21 -24.49
C PHE A 169 6.58 -11.48 -25.28
N ARG A 170 5.67 -11.97 -26.10
CA ARG A 170 5.94 -13.12 -27.00
C ARG A 170 6.76 -12.72 -28.22
N GLU A 171 6.69 -11.45 -28.62
CA GLU A 171 7.38 -10.92 -29.80
C GLU A 171 8.77 -10.34 -29.44
N VAL A 172 8.94 -9.83 -28.23
CA VAL A 172 10.19 -9.25 -27.76
C VAL A 172 10.91 -10.27 -26.87
N PRO A 173 12.10 -10.76 -27.25
CA PRO A 173 12.84 -11.71 -26.43
C PRO A 173 13.30 -11.07 -25.11
N ALA A 174 13.43 -11.90 -24.08
CA ALA A 174 14.05 -11.47 -22.84
C ALA A 174 15.51 -11.07 -23.07
N PRO A 175 16.05 -10.10 -22.32
CA PRO A 175 17.46 -9.74 -22.40
C PRO A 175 18.37 -10.95 -22.15
N GLU A 176 19.45 -11.06 -22.94
CA GLU A 176 20.49 -12.06 -22.67
C GLU A 176 21.30 -11.63 -21.44
N VAL A 177 21.59 -12.58 -20.56
CA VAL A 177 22.39 -12.37 -19.35
C VAL A 177 23.76 -13.01 -19.57
N THR A 178 24.81 -12.25 -19.38
CA THR A 178 26.20 -12.73 -19.51
C THR A 178 26.58 -13.63 -18.33
N ALA A 179 27.66 -14.40 -18.48
CA ALA A 179 28.17 -15.24 -17.40
C ALA A 179 28.58 -14.41 -16.16
N GLU A 180 29.16 -13.23 -16.37
CA GLU A 180 29.56 -12.33 -15.28
C GLU A 180 28.34 -11.79 -14.50
N GLU A 181 27.27 -11.42 -15.22
CA GLU A 181 26.00 -11.00 -14.58
C GLU A 181 25.33 -12.16 -13.84
N MET A 182 25.38 -13.38 -14.37
CA MET A 182 24.89 -14.57 -13.66
C MET A 182 25.67 -14.85 -12.37
N ASP A 183 26.98 -14.70 -12.38
CA ASP A 183 27.80 -14.87 -11.17
C ASP A 183 27.49 -13.79 -10.12
N PHE A 184 27.25 -12.56 -10.58
CA PHE A 184 26.81 -11.47 -9.70
C PHE A 184 25.43 -11.76 -9.10
N LEU A 185 24.46 -12.19 -9.90
CA LEU A 185 23.11 -12.57 -9.43
C LEU A 185 23.17 -13.69 -8.38
N ARG A 186 23.99 -14.73 -8.62
CA ARG A 186 24.20 -15.81 -7.66
C ARG A 186 24.78 -15.33 -6.33
N SER A 187 25.71 -14.35 -6.39
CA SER A 187 26.30 -13.78 -5.18
C SER A 187 25.27 -13.02 -4.32
N ILE A 188 24.35 -12.29 -4.96
CA ILE A 188 23.25 -11.61 -4.27
C ILE A 188 22.25 -12.62 -3.70
N THR A 189 21.82 -13.60 -4.49
CA THR A 189 20.86 -14.61 -4.08
C THR A 189 21.37 -15.43 -2.89
N ALA A 190 22.68 -15.75 -2.86
CA ALA A 190 23.29 -16.45 -1.75
C ALA A 190 23.23 -15.69 -0.41
N SER A 191 23.09 -14.36 -0.45
CA SER A 191 22.94 -13.53 0.74
C SER A 191 21.47 -13.28 1.13
N SER A 192 20.50 -13.68 0.29
CA SER A 192 19.08 -13.50 0.53
C SER A 192 18.53 -14.59 1.47
N ALA A 193 17.70 -14.20 2.42
CA ALA A 193 16.99 -15.12 3.31
C ALA A 193 15.70 -15.69 2.68
N SER A 194 15.27 -15.17 1.53
CA SER A 194 14.04 -15.63 0.87
C SER A 194 14.28 -16.88 0.03
N PRO A 195 13.37 -17.87 0.05
CA PRO A 195 13.44 -19.02 -0.86
C PRO A 195 13.38 -18.56 -2.31
N LYS A 196 14.30 -19.05 -3.15
CA LYS A 196 14.40 -18.68 -4.58
C LYS A 196 13.10 -18.84 -5.37
N SER A 197 12.23 -19.76 -4.97
CA SER A 197 11.02 -20.15 -5.71
C SER A 197 9.72 -19.61 -5.13
N GLU A 198 9.73 -18.79 -4.06
CA GLU A 198 8.50 -18.37 -3.38
C GLU A 198 7.55 -17.61 -4.29
N GLN A 199 8.06 -16.67 -5.08
CA GLN A 199 7.23 -15.88 -5.99
C GLN A 199 6.73 -16.70 -7.18
N LEU A 200 7.57 -17.61 -7.70
CA LEU A 200 7.13 -18.57 -8.73
C LEU A 200 6.04 -19.51 -8.20
N GLN A 201 6.15 -19.98 -6.95
CA GLN A 201 5.11 -20.79 -6.34
C GLN A 201 3.79 -20.04 -6.22
N LYS A 202 3.82 -18.78 -5.79
CA LYS A 202 2.63 -17.90 -5.78
C LYS A 202 2.06 -17.68 -7.18
N ALA A 203 2.91 -17.56 -8.20
CA ALA A 203 2.47 -17.46 -9.58
C ALA A 203 1.80 -18.75 -10.07
N LEU A 204 2.38 -19.93 -9.75
CA LEU A 204 1.79 -21.23 -10.04
C LEU A 204 0.40 -21.41 -9.45
N ASP A 205 0.21 -20.97 -8.21
CA ASP A 205 -1.08 -21.08 -7.51
C ASP A 205 -2.19 -20.25 -8.18
N ARG A 206 -1.81 -19.25 -8.99
CA ARG A 206 -2.74 -18.37 -9.73
C ARG A 206 -3.03 -18.85 -11.15
N LEU A 207 -2.22 -19.77 -11.69
CA LEU A 207 -2.41 -20.33 -13.04
C LEU A 207 -3.45 -21.44 -13.02
N GLU A 208 -4.36 -21.41 -14.00
CA GLU A 208 -5.46 -22.37 -14.15
C GLU A 208 -5.19 -23.38 -15.26
N GLN A 209 -4.46 -22.95 -16.33
CA GLN A 209 -4.18 -23.80 -17.49
C GLN A 209 -3.02 -24.77 -17.20
N PRO A 210 -3.19 -26.09 -17.40
CA PRO A 210 -2.17 -27.08 -17.09
C PRO A 210 -0.85 -26.89 -17.82
N GLU A 211 -0.90 -26.46 -19.10
CA GLU A 211 0.27 -26.16 -19.91
C GLU A 211 1.08 -24.99 -19.36
N ASN A 212 0.42 -23.93 -18.89
CA ASN A 212 1.07 -22.78 -18.30
C ASN A 212 1.68 -23.14 -16.94
N ARG A 213 0.99 -23.94 -16.14
CA ARG A 213 1.54 -24.48 -14.88
C ARG A 213 2.81 -25.30 -15.13
N ALA A 214 2.76 -26.24 -16.08
CA ALA A 214 3.93 -27.07 -16.40
C ALA A 214 5.12 -26.25 -16.90
N ALA A 215 4.87 -25.18 -17.68
CA ALA A 215 5.91 -24.28 -18.16
C ALA A 215 6.59 -23.50 -17.03
N VAL A 216 5.86 -23.12 -15.98
CA VAL A 216 6.41 -22.41 -14.79
C VAL A 216 7.08 -23.42 -13.83
N GLU A 217 6.49 -24.60 -13.62
CA GLU A 217 7.06 -25.66 -12.79
C GLU A 217 8.46 -26.07 -13.28
N ALA A 218 8.66 -26.15 -14.59
CA ALA A 218 9.95 -26.47 -15.19
C ALA A 218 11.06 -25.44 -14.88
N ARG A 219 10.71 -24.27 -14.39
CA ARG A 219 11.62 -23.13 -14.12
C ARG A 219 11.88 -22.89 -12.64
N LEU A 220 11.30 -23.68 -11.74
CA LEU A 220 11.43 -23.48 -10.29
C LEU A 220 12.87 -23.49 -9.79
N ASP A 221 13.75 -24.25 -10.45
CA ASP A 221 15.16 -24.42 -10.07
C ASP A 221 16.10 -23.44 -10.81
N GLU A 222 15.57 -22.57 -11.69
CA GLU A 222 16.40 -21.58 -12.39
C GLU A 222 16.97 -20.54 -11.40
N ASP A 223 18.22 -20.13 -11.63
CA ASP A 223 18.85 -19.05 -10.85
C ASP A 223 18.34 -17.65 -11.27
N PHE A 224 17.80 -17.53 -12.48
CA PHE A 224 17.31 -16.29 -13.04
C PHE A 224 16.05 -16.51 -13.89
N HIS A 225 15.00 -15.79 -13.56
CA HIS A 225 13.68 -15.88 -14.21
C HIS A 225 13.46 -14.76 -15.22
N GLY A 226 14.32 -14.68 -16.24
CA GLY A 226 14.25 -13.64 -17.27
C GLY A 226 13.08 -13.74 -18.24
N GLN A 227 12.49 -14.94 -18.39
CA GLN A 227 11.34 -15.14 -19.28
C GLN A 227 10.04 -14.68 -18.62
N PRO A 228 9.16 -13.97 -19.36
CA PRO A 228 7.85 -13.58 -18.86
C PRO A 228 7.01 -14.78 -18.41
N LEU A 229 6.22 -14.58 -17.36
CA LEU A 229 5.23 -15.56 -16.95
C LEU A 229 4.10 -15.67 -17.99
N PRO A 230 3.49 -16.85 -18.14
CA PRO A 230 2.29 -17.02 -18.96
C PRO A 230 1.17 -16.09 -18.50
N TYR A 231 0.51 -15.44 -19.47
CA TYR A 231 -0.62 -14.58 -19.20
C TYR A 231 -1.93 -15.37 -19.36
N GLU A 232 -2.73 -15.37 -18.30
CA GLU A 232 -4.08 -15.92 -18.29
C GLU A 232 -5.07 -14.82 -17.89
N PRO A 233 -5.95 -14.35 -18.79
CA PRO A 233 -6.85 -13.24 -18.50
C PRO A 233 -7.78 -13.55 -17.32
N LYS A 234 -7.90 -12.64 -16.39
CA LYS A 234 -8.78 -12.74 -15.21
C LYS A 234 -9.97 -11.79 -15.36
N LEU A 235 -11.18 -12.35 -15.46
CA LEU A 235 -12.41 -11.55 -15.50
C LEU A 235 -12.71 -10.89 -14.16
N VAL A 236 -12.29 -11.53 -13.07
CA VAL A 236 -12.34 -10.96 -11.72
C VAL A 236 -10.90 -10.82 -11.25
N PRO A 237 -10.33 -9.61 -11.29
CA PRO A 237 -8.94 -9.40 -10.91
C PRO A 237 -8.74 -9.67 -9.42
N PRO A 238 -7.69 -10.38 -9.02
CA PRO A 238 -7.33 -10.52 -7.62
C PRO A 238 -6.93 -9.17 -7.03
N ILE A 239 -7.07 -9.02 -5.71
CA ILE A 239 -6.69 -7.81 -4.99
C ILE A 239 -5.30 -8.02 -4.41
N GLU A 240 -4.34 -7.20 -4.85
CA GLU A 240 -3.01 -7.14 -4.21
C GLU A 240 -3.06 -6.30 -2.94
N CYS A 241 -2.27 -6.71 -1.94
CA CYS A 241 -2.22 -6.00 -0.65
C CYS A 241 -1.55 -4.62 -0.73
N GLY A 242 -0.84 -4.32 -1.83
CA GLY A 242 -0.16 -3.06 -2.08
C GLY A 242 -1.12 -1.93 -2.46
N SER A 243 -0.57 -0.72 -2.52
CA SER A 243 -1.21 0.47 -3.09
C SER A 243 -0.19 1.18 -3.97
N THR A 244 -0.64 1.77 -5.06
CA THR A 244 0.20 2.53 -5.98
C THR A 244 -0.57 3.73 -6.53
N ASP A 245 0.11 4.84 -6.74
CA ASP A 245 -0.48 6.02 -7.39
C ASP A 245 -0.67 5.85 -8.92
N VAL A 246 -0.26 4.72 -9.50
CA VAL A 246 -0.69 4.29 -10.84
C VAL A 246 -2.20 4.03 -10.85
N GLY A 247 -2.80 3.69 -9.71
CA GLY A 247 -4.25 3.65 -9.55
C GLY A 247 -4.90 4.95 -10.02
N ASP A 248 -4.43 6.11 -9.55
CA ASP A 248 -4.98 7.42 -9.93
C ASP A 248 -4.87 7.70 -11.44
N VAL A 249 -3.83 7.17 -12.11
CA VAL A 249 -3.70 7.25 -13.58
C VAL A 249 -4.77 6.41 -14.27
N SER A 250 -5.05 5.20 -13.74
CA SER A 250 -6.03 4.28 -14.33
C SER A 250 -7.47 4.81 -14.29
N TRP A 251 -7.74 5.80 -13.43
CA TRP A 251 -9.00 6.54 -13.39
C TRP A 251 -9.09 7.67 -14.43
N GLN A 252 -7.97 8.02 -15.09
CA GLN A 252 -7.92 9.07 -16.11
C GLN A 252 -7.85 8.51 -17.53
N CYS A 253 -7.12 7.44 -17.74
CA CYS A 253 -6.99 6.77 -19.05
C CYS A 253 -6.77 5.27 -18.86
N PRO A 254 -7.07 4.44 -19.91
CA PRO A 254 -6.74 3.03 -19.91
C PRO A 254 -5.29 2.79 -19.52
N THR A 255 -5.05 1.96 -18.51
CA THR A 255 -3.70 1.77 -17.94
C THR A 255 -3.41 0.29 -17.76
N ALA A 256 -2.20 -0.14 -18.12
CA ALA A 256 -1.67 -1.46 -17.79
C ALA A 256 -0.25 -1.38 -17.24
N GLN A 257 0.15 -2.39 -16.48
CA GLN A 257 1.43 -2.44 -15.79
C GLN A 257 2.10 -3.80 -15.96
N ILE A 258 3.42 -3.79 -16.02
CA ILE A 258 4.30 -4.96 -16.02
C ILE A 258 5.24 -4.92 -14.81
#